data_daee3e781d819a67185a6fe51cd982fb
#
_entry.id   daee3e781d819a67185a6fe51cd982fb
#
_cell.length_a   1.000
_cell.length_b   1.000
_cell.length_c   1.000
_cell.angle_alpha   90.00
_cell.angle_beta   90.00
_cell.angle_gamma   90.00
#
_symmetry.space_group_name_H-M   'P 1'
#
loop_
_entity.id
_entity.type
_entity.pdbx_description
1 polymer ?
#
loop_
_entity_poly.entity_id
_entity_poly.type
_entity_poly.pdbx_seq_one_letter_code
_entity_poly.pdbx_strand_id
1 'polypeptide(L)' 'MEYKSLYDHLGKAAGSQLGKQVAEAAVRDGVKIQTRQISNPKYEGTIMLYPLDWLENYFNK' A
#
# COMPACT_ATOMS: atom_id res chain seq x y z
N MET A 1 -9.90 9.97 -7.53
CA MET A 1 -8.90 9.68 -6.51
C MET A 1 -8.10 8.46 -6.92
N GLU A 2 -6.79 8.57 -6.87
CA GLU A 2 -5.91 7.51 -7.31
C GLU A 2 -5.46 6.64 -6.14
N TYR A 3 -5.39 5.35 -6.38
CA TYR A 3 -4.91 4.38 -5.40
C TYR A 3 -3.68 3.68 -5.94
N LYS A 4 -2.69 3.48 -5.08
CA LYS A 4 -1.47 2.77 -5.45
C LYS A 4 -1.05 1.82 -4.34
N SER A 5 -0.40 0.74 -4.74
CA SER A 5 0.22 -0.15 -3.77
C SER A 5 1.55 0.44 -3.30
N LEU A 6 2.06 -0.09 -2.19
CA LEU A 6 3.38 0.33 -1.71
C LEU A 6 4.46 0.03 -2.74
N TYR A 7 4.36 -1.10 -3.41
CA TYR A 7 5.33 -1.45 -4.43
C TYR A 7 5.37 -0.41 -5.55
N ASP A 8 4.19 0.01 -6.02
CA ASP A 8 4.12 1.00 -7.08
C ASP A 8 4.65 2.35 -6.63
N HIS A 9 4.37 2.73 -5.40
CA HIS A 9 4.80 4.03 -4.87
C HIS A 9 6.31 4.06 -4.63
N LEU A 10 6.86 2.98 -4.07
CA LEU A 10 8.28 2.93 -3.74
C LEU A 10 9.16 2.49 -4.89
N GLY A 11 8.59 1.80 -5.88
CA GLY A 11 9.36 1.22 -6.97
C GLY A 11 10.08 -0.06 -6.59
N LYS A 12 9.81 -0.60 -5.41
CA LYS A 12 10.42 -1.83 -4.93
C LYS A 12 9.56 -2.43 -3.83
N ALA A 13 9.85 -3.66 -3.46
CA ALA A 13 9.12 -4.33 -2.39
C ALA A 13 9.37 -3.63 -1.06
N ALA A 14 8.28 -3.36 -0.33
CA ALA A 14 8.35 -2.66 0.94
C ALA A 14 8.82 -3.56 2.10
N GLY A 15 8.60 -4.87 1.97
CA GLY A 15 8.85 -5.77 3.05
C GLY A 15 7.67 -5.86 4.01
N SER A 16 7.66 -6.91 4.83
CA SER A 16 6.52 -7.17 5.71
C SER A 16 6.40 -6.14 6.82
N GLN A 17 7.53 -5.66 7.34
CA GLN A 17 7.52 -4.72 8.46
C GLN A 17 6.97 -3.36 8.05
N LEU A 18 7.46 -2.80 6.95
CA LEU A 18 6.98 -1.53 6.47
C LEU A 18 5.52 -1.63 6.03
N GLY A 19 5.17 -2.72 5.34
CA GLY A 19 3.79 -2.94 4.93
C GLY A 19 2.83 -2.94 6.11
N LYS A 20 3.23 -3.60 7.20
CA LYS A 20 2.40 -3.61 8.40
C LYS A 20 2.27 -2.23 9.01
N GLN A 21 3.36 -1.47 9.07
CA GLN A 21 3.33 -0.12 9.63
C GLN A 21 2.41 0.80 8.84
N VAL A 22 2.47 0.72 7.52
CA VAL A 22 1.63 1.56 6.67
C VAL A 22 0.16 1.17 6.82
N ALA A 23 -0.13 -0.13 6.87
CA ALA A 23 -1.50 -0.60 7.05
C ALA A 23 -2.08 -0.13 8.39
N GLU A 24 -1.30 -0.21 9.46
CA GLU A 24 -1.75 0.26 10.78
C GLU A 24 -1.98 1.76 10.77
N ALA A 25 -1.10 2.51 10.13
CA ALA A 25 -1.26 3.97 10.05
C ALA A 25 -2.52 4.33 9.26
N ALA A 26 -2.80 3.62 8.18
CA ALA A 26 -4.00 3.89 7.39
C ALA A 26 -5.28 3.63 8.19
N VAL A 27 -5.30 2.56 8.96
CA VAL A 27 -6.45 2.26 9.82
C VAL A 27 -6.60 3.33 10.89
N ARG A 28 -5.50 3.73 11.50
CA ARG A 28 -5.52 4.76 12.54
C ARG A 28 -6.03 6.10 12.00
N ASP A 29 -5.66 6.44 10.78
CA ASP A 29 -6.07 7.70 10.16
C ASP A 29 -7.46 7.63 9.53
N GLY A 30 -8.10 6.46 9.58
CA GLY A 30 -9.42 6.28 8.99
C GLY A 30 -9.42 6.28 7.47
N VAL A 31 -8.28 5.94 6.89
CA VAL A 31 -8.13 5.91 5.44
C VAL A 31 -8.75 4.64 4.86
N LYS A 32 -9.47 4.79 3.76
CA LYS A 32 -10.08 3.65 3.11
C LYS A 32 -9.03 2.88 2.31
N ILE A 33 -8.82 1.62 2.67
CA ILE A 33 -7.88 0.74 1.99
C ILE A 33 -8.64 -0.13 1.01
N GLN A 34 -8.13 -0.23 -0.23
CA GLN A 34 -8.67 -1.15 -1.21
C GLN A 34 -7.73 -2.33 -1.36
N THR A 35 -8.28 -3.46 -1.77
CA THR A 35 -7.47 -4.65 -2.01
C THR A 35 -7.62 -5.10 -3.44
N ARG A 36 -6.58 -5.72 -3.97
CA ARG A 36 -6.59 -6.26 -5.32
C ARG A 36 -5.91 -7.61 -5.32
N GLN A 37 -6.55 -8.58 -5.94
CA GLN A 37 -5.97 -9.91 -6.07
C GLN A 37 -5.12 -9.98 -7.32
N ILE A 38 -3.90 -10.50 -7.16
CA ILE A 38 -2.99 -10.69 -8.28
C ILE A 38 -2.66 -12.16 -8.39
N SER A 39 -2.73 -12.68 -9.61
CA SER A 39 -2.37 -14.06 -9.89
C SER A 39 -1.51 -14.08 -11.14
N ASN A 40 -0.22 -14.35 -10.98
CA ASN A 40 0.69 -14.52 -12.10
C ASN A 40 1.79 -15.50 -11.69
N PRO A 41 2.59 -15.99 -12.64
CA PRO A 41 3.58 -17.05 -12.35
C PRO A 41 4.61 -16.67 -11.29
N LYS A 42 4.85 -15.37 -11.08
CA LYS A 42 5.88 -14.93 -10.16
C LYS A 42 5.32 -14.49 -8.82
N TYR A 43 4.04 -14.15 -8.76
CA TYR A 43 3.44 -13.65 -7.54
C TYR A 43 1.96 -13.98 -7.52
N GLU A 44 1.51 -14.47 -6.40
CA GLU A 44 0.10 -14.77 -6.20
C GLU A 44 -0.29 -14.33 -4.80
N GLY A 45 -1.32 -13.51 -4.71
CA GLY A 45 -1.77 -13.03 -3.41
C GLY A 45 -2.58 -11.76 -3.52
N THR A 46 -2.80 -11.13 -2.38
CA THR A 46 -3.58 -9.91 -2.27
C THR A 46 -2.67 -8.74 -1.97
N ILE A 47 -2.81 -7.67 -2.72
CA ILE A 47 -2.09 -6.43 -2.44
C ILE A 47 -3.06 -5.38 -1.91
N MET A 48 -2.56 -4.53 -1.04
CA MET A 48 -3.33 -3.42 -0.51
C MET A 48 -3.03 -2.16 -1.28
N LEU A 49 -4.08 -1.39 -1.57
CA LEU A 49 -3.99 -0.14 -2.30
C LEU A 49 -4.38 1.00 -1.38
N TYR A 50 -3.59 2.04 -1.38
CA TYR A 50 -3.82 3.21 -0.53
C TYR A 50 -4.05 4.44 -1.39
N PRO A 51 -4.79 5.45 -0.90
CA PRO A 51 -4.94 6.71 -1.63
C PRO A 51 -3.56 7.33 -1.86
N LEU A 52 -3.30 7.73 -3.10
CA LEU A 52 -1.99 8.26 -3.45
C LEU A 52 -1.63 9.50 -2.64
N ASP A 53 -2.59 10.40 -2.45
CA ASP A 53 -2.35 11.61 -1.66
C ASP A 53 -1.91 11.29 -0.24
N TRP A 54 -2.56 10.27 0.36
CA TRP A 54 -2.21 9.86 1.71
C TRP A 54 -0.81 9.24 1.76
N LEU A 55 -0.47 8.42 0.76
CA LEU A 55 0.86 7.82 0.69
C LEU A 55 1.95 8.88 0.55
N GLU A 56 1.72 9.87 -0.30
CA GLU A 56 2.68 10.95 -0.48
C GLU A 56 2.92 11.70 0.83
N ASN A 57 1.85 12.00 1.56
CA ASN A 57 1.97 12.66 2.84
C ASN A 57 2.68 11.78 3.87
N TYR A 58 2.40 10.49 3.86
CA TYR A 58 2.98 9.57 4.82
C TYR A 58 4.49 9.48 4.65
N PHE A 59 4.97 9.42 3.41
CA PHE A 59 6.40 9.27 3.14
C PHE A 59 7.15 10.59 3.03
N ASN A 60 6.45 11.71 3.03
CA ASN A 60 7.05 13.04 2.91
C ASN A 60 7.25 13.74 4.24
N LYS A 61 7.12 13.05 5.33
CA LYS A 61 7.31 13.66 6.65
C LYS A 61 8.77 13.80 7.01
#